data_e465de64a2e3126d5311fd0538a69a8c
#
_entry.id   e465de64a2e3126d5311fd0538a69a8c
#
_cell.length_a   1.000
_cell.length_b   1.000
_cell.length_c   1.000
_cell.angle_alpha   90.00
_cell.angle_beta   90.00
_cell.angle_gamma   90.00
#
_symmetry.space_group_name_H-M   'P 1'
#
loop_
_entity.id
_entity.type
_entity.pdbx_description
1 polymer ?
#
loop_
_entity_poly.entity_id
_entity_poly.type
_entity_poly.pdbx_seq_one_letter_code
_entity_poly.pdbx_strand_id
1 'polypeptide(L)'
;MKNAKGWIGLAVLCVIVGAPQLTWKPSRFGGIFLIALAVGCAGEWLMVRGREKSRVCRVLARVGQVLFSLFVLSFALVQICIIGVHFEENDPAAAPKADYYLTLGALVNPDGQPSAALAARCDAAIGVLNANPASRAILCGGQGGDEPRTEAEAMRDYMTAHGADPARLILEDASSTTIENIANAKKLLPEGAAVAVITNDYHLARARRLLAHAGLGDAGVPAKTPYPGQWAAVRCREYCSIMGLMLTGRW
;
A
#
# COMPACT_ATOMS: atom_id res chain seq x y z
N MET A 1 -4.48 -38.92 -3.47
CA MET A 1 -5.59 -38.21 -4.18
C MET A 1 -6.21 -37.09 -3.38
N LYS A 2 -6.37 -37.15 -2.05
CA LYS A 2 -6.99 -36.05 -1.26
C LYS A 2 -6.27 -34.70 -1.41
N ASN A 3 -4.93 -34.67 -1.38
CA ASN A 3 -4.14 -33.43 -1.46
C ASN A 3 -4.18 -32.75 -2.85
N ALA A 4 -4.40 -33.49 -3.94
CA ALA A 4 -4.48 -32.90 -5.28
C ALA A 4 -5.72 -32.05 -5.46
N LYS A 5 -6.88 -32.44 -4.87
CA LYS A 5 -8.12 -31.68 -4.98
C LYS A 5 -8.05 -30.28 -4.33
N GLY A 6 -7.25 -30.14 -3.27
CA GLY A 6 -7.04 -28.83 -2.62
C GLY A 6 -6.35 -27.83 -3.54
N TRP A 7 -5.33 -28.24 -4.27
CA TRP A 7 -4.60 -27.36 -5.19
C TRP A 7 -5.46 -26.82 -6.33
N ILE A 8 -6.28 -27.69 -6.96
CA ILE A 8 -7.18 -27.22 -8.04
C ILE A 8 -8.30 -26.34 -7.48
N GLY A 9 -8.83 -26.64 -6.29
CA GLY A 9 -9.81 -25.79 -5.62
C GLY A 9 -9.26 -24.40 -5.33
N LEU A 10 -8.00 -24.31 -4.84
CA LEU A 10 -7.34 -23.02 -4.60
C LEU A 10 -7.08 -22.25 -5.91
N ALA A 11 -6.67 -22.96 -6.98
CA ALA A 11 -6.49 -22.33 -8.29
C ALA A 11 -7.80 -21.72 -8.80
N VAL A 12 -8.91 -22.45 -8.72
CA VAL A 12 -10.23 -21.97 -9.12
C VAL A 12 -10.66 -20.75 -8.29
N LEU A 13 -10.47 -20.79 -6.97
CA LEU A 13 -10.75 -19.66 -6.08
C LEU A 13 -9.95 -18.42 -6.48
N CYS A 14 -8.64 -18.57 -6.73
CA CYS A 14 -7.78 -17.48 -7.18
C CYS A 14 -8.26 -16.87 -8.51
N VAL A 15 -8.76 -17.69 -9.44
CA VAL A 15 -9.33 -17.18 -10.71
C VAL A 15 -10.64 -16.43 -10.45
N ILE A 16 -11.55 -16.98 -9.65
CA ILE A 16 -12.84 -16.36 -9.34
C ILE A 16 -12.64 -14.97 -8.69
N VAL A 17 -11.70 -14.86 -7.77
CA VAL A 17 -11.42 -13.59 -7.08
C VAL A 17 -10.55 -12.66 -7.94
N GLY A 18 -9.60 -13.19 -8.69
CA GLY A 18 -8.60 -12.39 -9.44
C GLY A 18 -9.12 -11.85 -10.77
N ALA A 19 -9.92 -12.64 -11.52
CA ALA A 19 -10.36 -12.24 -12.85
C ALA A 19 -11.19 -10.94 -12.87
N PRO A 20 -12.16 -10.71 -11.97
CA PRO A 20 -12.90 -9.45 -11.92
C PRO A 20 -12.00 -8.23 -11.63
N GLN A 21 -10.90 -8.43 -10.91
CA GLN A 21 -9.99 -7.33 -10.56
C GLN A 21 -9.14 -6.85 -11.76
N LEU A 22 -9.04 -7.62 -12.85
CA LEU A 22 -8.29 -7.22 -14.04
C LEU A 22 -8.98 -6.08 -14.81
N THR A 23 -10.27 -5.91 -14.67
CA THR A 23 -11.08 -4.92 -15.40
C THR A 23 -10.91 -3.49 -14.88
N TRP A 24 -10.42 -3.33 -13.65
CA TRP A 24 -10.29 -2.03 -13.01
C TRP A 24 -8.82 -1.69 -12.68
N LYS A 25 -8.30 -0.59 -13.21
CA LYS A 25 -6.88 -0.19 -13.11
C LYS A 25 -6.29 -0.31 -11.69
N PRO A 26 -6.90 0.24 -10.62
CA PRO A 26 -6.33 0.20 -9.26
C PRO A 26 -6.17 -1.21 -8.67
N SER A 27 -7.03 -2.17 -9.06
CA SER A 27 -6.98 -3.55 -8.56
C SER A 27 -6.25 -4.52 -9.48
N ARG A 28 -5.89 -4.09 -10.70
CA ARG A 28 -5.32 -4.95 -11.76
C ARG A 28 -4.09 -5.73 -11.29
N PHE A 29 -3.21 -5.11 -10.52
CA PHE A 29 -2.02 -5.78 -9.98
C PHE A 29 -2.41 -6.98 -9.10
N GLY A 30 -3.39 -6.81 -8.19
CA GLY A 30 -3.89 -7.90 -7.34
C GLY A 30 -4.54 -9.01 -8.16
N GLY A 31 -5.27 -8.65 -9.22
CA GLY A 31 -5.82 -9.61 -10.17
C GLY A 31 -4.74 -10.44 -10.86
N ILE A 32 -3.69 -9.80 -11.40
CA ILE A 32 -2.54 -10.47 -12.03
C ILE A 32 -1.85 -11.41 -11.03
N PHE A 33 -1.62 -10.94 -9.80
CA PHE A 33 -1.00 -11.73 -8.73
C PHE A 33 -1.80 -13.00 -8.43
N LEU A 34 -3.12 -12.89 -8.29
CA LEU A 34 -3.99 -14.04 -8.02
C LEU A 34 -4.05 -15.02 -9.19
N ILE A 35 -4.05 -14.53 -10.43
CA ILE A 35 -3.98 -15.40 -11.62
C ILE A 35 -2.63 -16.13 -11.69
N ALA A 36 -1.52 -15.45 -11.42
CA ALA A 36 -0.20 -16.09 -11.36
C ALA A 36 -0.16 -17.19 -10.27
N LEU A 37 -0.74 -16.93 -9.10
CA LEU A 37 -0.89 -17.90 -8.03
C LEU A 37 -1.77 -19.09 -8.46
N ALA A 38 -2.85 -18.85 -9.21
CA ALA A 38 -3.70 -19.90 -9.76
C ALA A 38 -2.92 -20.84 -10.71
N VAL A 39 -2.07 -20.27 -11.59
CA VAL A 39 -1.21 -21.03 -12.50
C VAL A 39 -0.22 -21.90 -11.70
N GLY A 40 0.41 -21.35 -10.66
CA GLY A 40 1.28 -22.10 -9.75
C GLY A 40 0.56 -23.26 -9.07
N CYS A 41 -0.63 -23.02 -8.54
CA CYS A 41 -1.46 -24.06 -7.91
C CYS A 41 -1.90 -25.17 -8.91
N ALA A 42 -2.22 -24.79 -10.15
CA ALA A 42 -2.55 -25.75 -11.20
C ALA A 42 -1.32 -26.60 -11.57
N GLY A 43 -0.13 -26.00 -11.68
CA GLY A 43 1.13 -26.70 -11.87
C GLY A 43 1.40 -27.70 -10.75
N GLU A 44 1.25 -27.28 -9.49
CA GLU A 44 1.42 -28.15 -8.32
C GLU A 44 0.42 -29.32 -8.33
N TRP A 45 -0.84 -29.06 -8.70
CA TRP A 45 -1.84 -30.12 -8.88
C TRP A 45 -1.39 -31.19 -9.89
N LEU A 46 -0.79 -30.78 -11.03
CA LEU A 46 -0.26 -31.71 -12.03
C LEU A 46 0.90 -32.53 -11.46
N MET A 47 1.84 -31.89 -10.75
CA MET A 47 3.00 -32.56 -10.15
C MET A 47 2.57 -33.57 -9.07
N VAL A 48 1.60 -33.20 -8.22
CA VAL A 48 1.05 -34.11 -7.19
C VAL A 48 0.34 -35.31 -7.80
N ARG A 49 -0.36 -35.15 -8.91
CA ARG A 49 -0.98 -36.26 -9.65
C ARG A 49 0.05 -37.20 -10.29
N GLY A 50 1.15 -36.64 -10.80
CA GLY A 50 2.24 -37.38 -11.44
C GLY A 50 3.21 -38.05 -10.48
N ARG A 51 3.16 -37.73 -9.18
CA ARG A 51 4.20 -38.14 -8.19
C ARG A 51 4.39 -39.64 -8.02
N GLU A 52 3.36 -40.45 -8.30
CA GLU A 52 3.45 -41.94 -8.22
C GLU A 52 4.13 -42.55 -9.46
N LYS A 53 4.03 -41.86 -10.60
CA LYS A 53 4.54 -42.29 -11.90
C LYS A 53 5.96 -41.82 -12.19
N SER A 54 6.42 -40.72 -11.55
CA SER A 54 7.72 -40.11 -11.84
C SER A 54 8.43 -39.64 -10.57
N ARG A 55 9.73 -39.94 -10.46
CA ARG A 55 10.60 -39.42 -9.40
C ARG A 55 10.75 -37.91 -9.48
N VAL A 56 10.82 -37.35 -10.70
CA VAL A 56 10.91 -35.91 -10.95
C VAL A 56 9.67 -35.21 -10.44
N CYS A 57 8.46 -35.69 -10.81
CA CYS A 57 7.20 -35.09 -10.31
C CYS A 57 7.12 -35.15 -8.79
N ARG A 58 7.63 -36.19 -8.15
CA ARG A 58 7.66 -36.32 -6.69
C ARG A 58 8.56 -35.28 -6.03
N VAL A 59 9.75 -35.03 -6.59
CA VAL A 59 10.67 -34.00 -6.09
C VAL A 59 10.09 -32.61 -6.31
N LEU A 60 9.62 -32.31 -7.53
CA LEU A 60 9.03 -31.01 -7.86
C LEU A 60 7.81 -30.71 -6.99
N ALA A 61 6.91 -31.67 -6.75
CA ALA A 61 5.78 -31.49 -5.85
C ALA A 61 6.20 -31.20 -4.41
N ARG A 62 7.28 -31.80 -3.90
CA ARG A 62 7.78 -31.46 -2.55
C ARG A 62 8.39 -30.05 -2.51
N VAL A 63 9.19 -29.71 -3.50
CA VAL A 63 9.76 -28.35 -3.61
C VAL A 63 8.65 -27.31 -3.70
N GLY A 64 7.65 -27.53 -4.56
CA GLY A 64 6.51 -26.63 -4.70
C GLY A 64 5.72 -26.46 -3.39
N GLN A 65 5.50 -27.55 -2.65
CA GLN A 65 4.82 -27.49 -1.35
C GLN A 65 5.62 -26.70 -0.31
N VAL A 66 6.94 -26.85 -0.26
CA VAL A 66 7.82 -26.08 0.63
C VAL A 66 7.77 -24.59 0.26
N LEU A 67 7.95 -24.27 -1.03
CA LEU A 67 7.89 -22.88 -1.51
C LEU A 67 6.54 -22.24 -1.24
N PHE A 68 5.44 -22.95 -1.45
CA PHE A 68 4.10 -22.47 -1.14
C PHE A 68 3.90 -22.23 0.36
N SER A 69 4.42 -23.13 1.21
CA SER A 69 4.35 -22.95 2.67
C SER A 69 5.14 -21.73 3.13
N LEU A 70 6.33 -21.52 2.57
CA LEU A 70 7.14 -20.31 2.85
C LEU A 70 6.43 -19.04 2.36
N PHE A 71 5.81 -19.09 1.18
CA PHE A 71 4.99 -17.98 0.67
C PHE A 71 3.81 -17.68 1.61
N VAL A 72 3.03 -18.66 2.03
CA VAL A 72 1.90 -18.47 2.95
C VAL A 72 2.36 -17.89 4.27
N LEU A 73 3.46 -18.40 4.83
CA LEU A 73 4.03 -17.88 6.08
C LEU A 73 4.46 -16.43 5.93
N SER A 74 5.25 -16.10 4.90
CA SER A 74 5.72 -14.74 4.67
C SER A 74 4.55 -13.79 4.38
N PHE A 75 3.54 -14.24 3.61
CA PHE A 75 2.34 -13.46 3.35
C PHE A 75 1.57 -13.18 4.65
N ALA A 76 1.38 -14.19 5.50
CA ALA A 76 0.70 -14.04 6.78
C ALA A 76 1.44 -13.07 7.72
N LEU A 77 2.77 -13.16 7.81
CA LEU A 77 3.57 -12.25 8.62
C LEU A 77 3.44 -10.80 8.15
N VAL A 78 3.50 -10.56 6.84
CA VAL A 78 3.30 -9.22 6.28
C VAL A 78 1.87 -8.72 6.55
N GLN A 79 0.85 -9.60 6.42
CA GLN A 79 -0.53 -9.20 6.73
C GLN A 79 -0.71 -8.84 8.20
N ILE A 80 -0.05 -9.53 9.14
CA ILE A 80 -0.07 -9.19 10.57
C ILE A 80 0.52 -7.80 10.79
N CYS A 81 1.64 -7.45 10.14
CA CYS A 81 2.21 -6.09 10.21
C CYS A 81 1.23 -5.02 9.69
N ILE A 82 0.56 -5.28 8.55
CA ILE A 82 -0.40 -4.34 7.97
C ILE A 82 -1.63 -4.19 8.89
N ILE A 83 -2.16 -5.29 9.42
CA ILE A 83 -3.35 -5.30 10.28
C ILE A 83 -3.05 -4.65 11.63
N GLY A 84 -1.86 -4.85 12.20
CA GLY A 84 -1.47 -4.26 13.48
C GLY A 84 -1.60 -2.73 13.49
N VAL A 85 -1.33 -2.10 12.35
CA VAL A 85 -1.46 -0.65 12.18
C VAL A 85 -2.91 -0.20 11.89
N HIS A 86 -3.76 -1.10 11.40
CA HIS A 86 -5.16 -0.81 11.07
C HIS A 86 -6.05 -0.54 12.32
N PHE A 87 -5.63 -1.03 13.49
CA PHE A 87 -6.34 -0.80 14.75
C PHE A 87 -5.96 0.50 15.44
N GLU A 88 -5.04 1.31 14.87
CA GLU A 88 -4.80 2.65 15.37
C GLU A 88 -6.05 3.51 15.10
N GLU A 89 -6.51 4.24 16.09
CA GLU A 89 -7.74 5.04 16.02
C GLU A 89 -7.65 6.09 14.89
N ASN A 90 -8.71 6.15 14.06
CA ASN A 90 -8.88 7.19 13.05
C ASN A 90 -9.41 8.51 13.67
N ASP A 91 -9.18 8.73 14.97
CA ASP A 91 -9.52 9.99 15.62
C ASP A 91 -8.40 11.01 15.40
N PRO A 92 -8.66 12.14 14.71
CA PRO A 92 -7.67 13.20 14.54
C PRO A 92 -7.11 13.76 15.85
N ALA A 93 -7.89 13.72 16.94
CA ALA A 93 -7.46 14.18 18.25
C ALA A 93 -6.50 13.21 18.95
N ALA A 94 -6.61 11.91 18.64
CA ALA A 94 -5.71 10.86 19.13
C ALA A 94 -4.46 10.68 18.23
N ALA A 95 -4.42 11.37 17.07
CA ALA A 95 -3.29 11.28 16.15
C ALA A 95 -1.97 11.72 16.82
N PRO A 96 -0.82 11.12 16.43
CA PRO A 96 0.48 11.55 16.91
C PRO A 96 0.69 13.04 16.65
N LYS A 97 1.06 13.80 17.70
CA LYS A 97 1.39 15.22 17.54
C LYS A 97 2.69 15.34 16.76
N ALA A 98 2.66 16.12 15.69
CA ALA A 98 3.81 16.39 14.82
C ALA A 98 3.81 17.86 14.39
N ASP A 99 5.00 18.40 14.13
CA ASP A 99 5.16 19.73 13.54
C ASP A 99 4.76 19.71 12.06
N TYR A 100 5.07 18.58 11.39
CA TYR A 100 4.78 18.37 9.97
C TYR A 100 4.11 17.03 9.72
N TYR A 101 3.03 17.05 8.95
CA TYR A 101 2.35 15.86 8.45
C TYR A 101 2.66 15.67 6.96
N LEU A 102 3.34 14.58 6.60
CA LEU A 102 3.61 14.20 5.21
C LEU A 102 2.40 13.46 4.65
N THR A 103 1.60 14.13 3.84
CA THR A 103 0.44 13.51 3.18
C THR A 103 0.89 12.91 1.85
N LEU A 104 0.93 11.57 1.77
CA LEU A 104 1.43 10.87 0.59
C LEU A 104 0.41 10.86 -0.54
N GLY A 105 0.87 11.00 -1.77
CA GLY A 105 0.09 10.90 -2.99
C GLY A 105 -0.46 9.50 -3.27
N ALA A 106 -1.50 9.40 -4.10
CA ALA A 106 -2.12 8.13 -4.49
C ALA A 106 -2.49 8.06 -5.97
N LEU A 107 -3.39 8.89 -6.43
CA LEU A 107 -3.83 8.99 -7.83
C LEU A 107 -4.69 10.25 -8.01
N VAL A 108 -4.50 10.97 -9.11
CA VAL A 108 -5.41 11.99 -9.63
C VAL A 108 -6.25 11.41 -10.75
N ASN A 109 -7.57 11.64 -10.71
CA ASN A 109 -8.48 11.19 -11.76
C ASN A 109 -8.30 12.01 -13.05
N PRO A 110 -8.77 11.53 -14.21
CA PRO A 110 -8.68 12.26 -15.48
C PRO A 110 -9.36 13.63 -15.50
N ASP A 111 -10.29 13.89 -14.57
CA ASP A 111 -10.96 15.19 -14.37
C ASP A 111 -10.14 16.16 -13.51
N GLY A 112 -8.92 15.77 -13.09
CA GLY A 112 -8.05 16.57 -12.24
C GLY A 112 -8.40 16.54 -10.75
N GLN A 113 -9.44 15.80 -10.35
CA GLN A 113 -9.82 15.65 -8.95
C GLN A 113 -9.06 14.51 -8.26
N PRO A 114 -8.82 14.60 -6.95
CA PRO A 114 -8.26 13.49 -6.20
C PRO A 114 -9.11 12.22 -6.33
N SER A 115 -8.47 11.05 -6.50
CA SER A 115 -9.17 9.78 -6.33
C SER A 115 -9.74 9.68 -4.92
N ALA A 116 -10.73 8.81 -4.68
CA ALA A 116 -11.29 8.63 -3.35
C ALA A 116 -10.23 8.22 -2.30
N ALA A 117 -9.17 7.51 -2.70
CA ALA A 117 -8.06 7.18 -1.80
C ALA A 117 -7.23 8.41 -1.45
N LEU A 118 -6.98 9.30 -2.42
CA LEU A 118 -6.25 10.55 -2.21
C LEU A 118 -7.11 11.54 -1.39
N ALA A 119 -8.40 11.67 -1.70
CA ALA A 119 -9.34 12.49 -0.93
C ALA A 119 -9.40 12.06 0.54
N ALA A 120 -9.48 10.74 0.83
CA ALA A 120 -9.46 10.25 2.20
C ALA A 120 -8.17 10.63 2.97
N ARG A 121 -7.01 10.70 2.28
CA ARG A 121 -5.76 11.20 2.89
C ARG A 121 -5.83 12.70 3.17
N CYS A 122 -6.40 13.47 2.25
CA CYS A 122 -6.63 14.90 2.44
C CYS A 122 -7.57 15.16 3.62
N ASP A 123 -8.66 14.39 3.75
CA ASP A 123 -9.60 14.52 4.87
C ASP A 123 -8.92 14.22 6.21
N ALA A 124 -8.11 13.17 6.27
CA ALA A 124 -7.30 12.86 7.46
C ALA A 124 -6.31 14.00 7.78
N ALA A 125 -5.66 14.57 6.75
CA ALA A 125 -4.75 15.70 6.92
C ALA A 125 -5.47 16.96 7.42
N ILE A 126 -6.64 17.29 6.90
CA ILE A 126 -7.48 18.39 7.39
C ILE A 126 -7.84 18.17 8.86
N GLY A 127 -8.25 16.94 9.21
CA GLY A 127 -8.60 16.60 10.58
C GLY A 127 -7.47 16.84 11.57
N VAL A 128 -6.25 16.35 11.28
CA VAL A 128 -5.09 16.54 12.17
C VAL A 128 -4.60 18.00 12.19
N LEU A 129 -4.69 18.73 11.08
CA LEU A 129 -4.36 20.16 11.05
C LEU A 129 -5.32 20.97 11.89
N ASN A 130 -6.61 20.66 11.90
CA ASN A 130 -7.61 21.33 12.74
C ASN A 130 -7.37 21.02 14.24
N ALA A 131 -7.00 19.78 14.57
CA ALA A 131 -6.67 19.39 15.95
C ALA A 131 -5.32 20.00 16.42
N ASN A 132 -4.40 20.34 15.50
CA ASN A 132 -3.07 20.87 15.79
C ASN A 132 -2.81 22.17 15.00
N PRO A 133 -3.29 23.32 15.46
CA PRO A 133 -3.24 24.58 14.69
C PRO A 133 -1.82 25.07 14.32
N ALA A 134 -0.80 24.69 15.09
CA ALA A 134 0.60 25.05 14.81
C ALA A 134 1.27 24.17 13.74
N SER A 135 0.70 23.01 13.43
CA SER A 135 1.28 22.06 12.48
C SER A 135 1.06 22.47 11.03
N ARG A 136 1.91 21.94 10.14
CA ARG A 136 1.84 22.13 8.69
C ARG A 136 1.74 20.79 7.97
N ALA A 137 1.24 20.78 6.74
CA ALA A 137 1.26 19.58 5.90
C ALA A 137 2.23 19.77 4.73
N ILE A 138 3.03 18.73 4.44
CA ILE A 138 3.76 18.60 3.19
C ILE A 138 2.99 17.61 2.32
N LEU A 139 2.47 18.11 1.20
CA LEU A 139 1.67 17.35 0.24
C LEU A 139 2.62 16.74 -0.78
N CYS A 140 2.83 15.41 -0.70
CA CYS A 140 3.86 14.72 -1.44
C CYS A 140 3.26 13.94 -2.60
N GLY A 141 3.68 14.24 -3.83
CA GLY A 141 3.32 13.49 -5.02
C GLY A 141 3.43 14.31 -6.29
N GLY A 142 4.25 13.83 -7.21
CA GLY A 142 4.40 14.41 -8.55
C GLY A 142 3.25 14.03 -9.48
N GLN A 143 3.48 14.13 -10.79
CA GLN A 143 2.50 13.81 -11.82
C GLN A 143 2.77 12.41 -12.37
N GLY A 144 1.80 11.50 -12.23
CA GLY A 144 1.82 10.20 -12.90
C GLY A 144 1.63 10.34 -14.42
N GLY A 145 2.09 9.36 -15.19
CA GLY A 145 2.05 9.43 -16.66
C GLY A 145 0.65 9.57 -17.27
N ASP A 146 -0.38 9.13 -16.56
CA ASP A 146 -1.78 9.21 -16.98
C ASP A 146 -2.56 10.32 -16.24
N GLU A 147 -1.89 11.16 -15.46
CA GLU A 147 -2.52 12.19 -14.63
C GLU A 147 -2.44 13.57 -15.29
N PRO A 148 -3.50 14.39 -15.20
CA PRO A 148 -3.52 15.71 -15.84
C PRO A 148 -2.70 16.78 -15.08
N ARG A 149 -2.35 16.52 -13.81
CA ARG A 149 -1.62 17.43 -12.91
C ARG A 149 -0.94 16.65 -11.79
N THR A 150 -0.10 17.33 -10.99
CA THR A 150 0.56 16.69 -9.86
C THR A 150 -0.42 16.32 -8.74
N GLU A 151 -0.13 15.25 -8.03
CA GLU A 151 -0.93 14.83 -6.86
C GLU A 151 -0.89 15.90 -5.75
N ALA A 152 0.27 16.54 -5.54
CA ALA A 152 0.44 17.60 -4.56
C ALA A 152 -0.47 18.81 -4.84
N GLU A 153 -0.57 19.25 -6.13
CA GLU A 153 -1.48 20.33 -6.51
C GLU A 153 -2.95 19.95 -6.32
N ALA A 154 -3.34 18.74 -6.71
CA ALA A 154 -4.69 18.24 -6.53
C ALA A 154 -5.07 18.18 -5.05
N MET A 155 -4.15 17.73 -4.18
CA MET A 155 -4.34 17.74 -2.72
C MET A 155 -4.51 19.15 -2.17
N ARG A 156 -3.64 20.09 -2.56
CA ARG A 156 -3.73 21.49 -2.11
C ARG A 156 -5.09 22.10 -2.41
N ASP A 157 -5.53 21.97 -3.66
CA ASP A 157 -6.79 22.57 -4.10
C ASP A 157 -7.99 21.93 -3.39
N TYR A 158 -7.97 20.60 -3.25
CA TYR A 158 -8.99 19.88 -2.49
C TYR A 158 -9.02 20.33 -1.01
N MET A 159 -7.88 20.35 -0.33
CA MET A 159 -7.80 20.72 1.08
C MET A 159 -8.19 22.17 1.32
N THR A 160 -7.80 23.07 0.43
CA THR A 160 -8.19 24.50 0.49
C THR A 160 -9.70 24.65 0.33
N ALA A 161 -10.31 23.95 -0.63
CA ALA A 161 -11.75 23.96 -0.84
C ALA A 161 -12.54 23.40 0.37
N HIS A 162 -11.88 22.55 1.18
CA HIS A 162 -12.46 21.96 2.40
C HIS A 162 -12.00 22.66 3.69
N GLY A 163 -11.52 23.91 3.58
CA GLY A 163 -11.28 24.79 4.72
C GLY A 163 -9.88 24.74 5.34
N ALA A 164 -8.91 24.04 4.73
CA ALA A 164 -7.52 24.12 5.17
C ALA A 164 -6.89 25.46 4.77
N ASP A 165 -6.12 26.07 5.68
CA ASP A 165 -5.37 27.29 5.39
C ASP A 165 -4.22 26.99 4.39
N PRO A 166 -4.22 27.59 3.18
CA PRO A 166 -3.17 27.37 2.18
C PRO A 166 -1.76 27.72 2.69
N ALA A 167 -1.61 28.64 3.64
CA ALA A 167 -0.33 29.02 4.22
C ALA A 167 0.33 27.89 5.02
N ARG A 168 -0.46 26.87 5.39
CA ARG A 168 -0.01 25.68 6.12
C ARG A 168 0.30 24.50 5.20
N LEU A 169 0.08 24.62 3.89
CA LEU A 169 0.26 23.56 2.90
C LEU A 169 1.54 23.80 2.09
N ILE A 170 2.47 22.86 2.15
CA ILE A 170 3.74 22.88 1.41
C ILE A 170 3.66 21.80 0.34
N LEU A 171 4.03 22.11 -0.89
CA LEU A 171 4.01 21.13 -1.99
C LEU A 171 5.38 20.48 -2.16
N GLU A 172 5.37 19.16 -2.30
CA GLU A 172 6.45 18.34 -2.84
C GLU A 172 5.89 17.62 -4.07
N ASP A 173 6.14 18.14 -5.24
CA ASP A 173 5.50 17.77 -6.51
C ASP A 173 6.45 17.09 -7.52
N ALA A 174 7.66 16.71 -7.07
CA ALA A 174 8.70 16.15 -7.94
C ALA A 174 8.86 14.62 -7.83
N SER A 175 8.25 13.99 -6.84
CA SER A 175 8.43 12.57 -6.56
C SER A 175 7.50 11.66 -7.37
N SER A 176 7.99 10.47 -7.71
CA SER A 176 7.23 9.40 -8.39
C SER A 176 7.05 8.15 -7.52
N THR A 177 7.73 8.08 -6.39
CA THR A 177 7.71 6.93 -5.49
C THR A 177 7.60 7.35 -4.03
N THR A 178 7.11 6.47 -3.15
CA THR A 178 7.04 6.74 -1.71
C THR A 178 8.41 7.04 -1.10
N ILE A 179 9.49 6.43 -1.61
CA ILE A 179 10.85 6.70 -1.15
C ILE A 179 11.26 8.13 -1.51
N GLU A 180 10.97 8.55 -2.73
CA GLU A 180 11.25 9.93 -3.20
C GLU A 180 10.39 10.94 -2.45
N ASN A 181 9.08 10.66 -2.21
CA ASN A 181 8.21 11.51 -1.41
C ASN A 181 8.86 11.86 -0.07
N ILE A 182 9.31 10.84 0.67
CA ILE A 182 9.93 11.03 1.98
C ILE A 182 11.30 11.73 1.87
N ALA A 183 12.13 11.33 0.90
CA ALA A 183 13.45 11.90 0.70
C ALA A 183 13.39 13.39 0.29
N ASN A 184 12.42 13.76 -0.55
CA ASN A 184 12.23 15.14 -0.97
C ASN A 184 11.57 15.98 0.12
N ALA A 185 10.53 15.44 0.80
CA ALA A 185 9.92 16.11 1.94
C ALA A 185 10.95 16.39 3.05
N LYS A 186 11.90 15.47 3.31
CA LYS A 186 12.98 15.68 4.28
C LYS A 186 13.79 16.94 4.02
N LYS A 187 13.99 17.33 2.76
CA LYS A 187 14.72 18.55 2.38
C LYS A 187 13.97 19.84 2.72
N LEU A 188 12.64 19.74 2.91
CA LEU A 188 11.74 20.86 3.22
C LEU A 188 11.52 21.02 4.73
N LEU A 189 12.01 20.07 5.54
CA LEU A 189 11.82 20.05 6.98
C LEU A 189 12.93 20.82 7.71
N PRO A 190 12.60 21.58 8.76
CA PRO A 190 13.58 22.08 9.71
C PRO A 190 14.29 20.92 10.44
N GLU A 191 15.52 21.13 10.87
CA GLU A 191 16.24 20.17 11.69
C GLU A 191 15.49 19.89 13.01
N GLY A 192 15.36 18.62 13.37
CA GLY A 192 14.69 18.18 14.59
C GLY A 192 13.17 18.26 14.59
N ALA A 193 12.53 18.62 13.47
CA ALA A 193 11.07 18.67 13.36
C ALA A 193 10.45 17.29 13.66
N ALA A 194 9.41 17.28 14.47
CA ALA A 194 8.57 16.09 14.67
C ALA A 194 7.70 15.84 13.42
N VAL A 195 7.75 14.62 12.88
CA VAL A 195 7.11 14.27 11.62
C VAL A 195 6.19 13.06 11.77
N ALA A 196 5.01 13.12 11.15
CA ALA A 196 4.14 11.96 10.98
C ALA A 196 3.72 11.82 9.52
N VAL A 197 3.56 10.58 9.04
CA VAL A 197 3.08 10.31 7.68
C VAL A 197 1.59 10.03 7.66
N ILE A 198 0.87 10.58 6.68
CA ILE A 198 -0.56 10.33 6.43
C ILE A 198 -0.69 9.53 5.14
N THR A 199 -1.32 8.36 5.23
CA THR A 199 -1.62 7.51 4.08
C THR A 199 -2.74 6.53 4.42
N ASN A 200 -3.27 5.81 3.40
CA ASN A 200 -4.30 4.82 3.67
C ASN A 200 -3.79 3.69 4.56
N ASP A 201 -4.68 3.15 5.37
CA ASP A 201 -4.43 2.11 6.39
C ASP A 201 -3.61 0.92 5.86
N TYR A 202 -3.93 0.39 4.66
CA TYR A 202 -3.18 -0.71 4.06
C TYR A 202 -1.71 -0.38 3.74
N HIS A 203 -1.40 0.90 3.53
CA HIS A 203 -0.06 1.39 3.16
C HIS A 203 0.74 1.89 4.36
N LEU A 204 0.09 2.17 5.50
CA LEU A 204 0.67 2.88 6.63
C LEU A 204 1.89 2.16 7.23
N ALA A 205 1.84 0.83 7.38
CA ALA A 205 2.97 0.05 7.90
C ALA A 205 4.25 0.28 7.07
N ARG A 206 4.14 0.27 5.73
CA ARG A 206 5.28 0.51 4.83
C ARG A 206 5.74 1.97 4.88
N ALA A 207 4.83 2.91 4.91
CA ALA A 207 5.16 4.33 4.96
C ALA A 207 5.88 4.71 6.27
N ARG A 208 5.41 4.22 7.42
CA ARG A 208 6.07 4.41 8.73
C ARG A 208 7.48 3.83 8.72
N ARG A 209 7.66 2.64 8.17
CA ARG A 209 8.99 2.02 8.10
C ARG A 209 9.96 2.81 7.23
N LEU A 210 9.50 3.30 6.08
CA LEU A 210 10.31 4.16 5.22
C LEU A 210 10.62 5.51 5.88
N LEU A 211 9.69 6.08 6.64
CA LEU A 211 9.90 7.30 7.42
C LEU A 211 11.00 7.08 8.47
N ALA A 212 10.92 5.96 9.22
CA ALA A 212 11.94 5.58 10.20
C ALA A 212 13.31 5.36 9.55
N HIS A 213 13.37 4.71 8.39
CA HIS A 213 14.61 4.51 7.64
C HIS A 213 15.24 5.84 7.18
N ALA A 214 14.42 6.85 6.90
CA ALA A 214 14.88 8.20 6.59
C ALA A 214 15.35 9.01 7.84
N GLY A 215 15.20 8.45 9.04
CA GLY A 215 15.56 9.10 10.30
C GLY A 215 14.56 10.17 10.76
N LEU A 216 13.30 10.08 10.30
CA LEU A 216 12.21 11.02 10.62
C LEU A 216 11.20 10.47 11.65
N GLY A 217 11.55 9.40 12.36
CA GLY A 217 10.66 8.72 13.29
C GLY A 217 9.73 7.71 12.57
N ASP A 218 8.73 7.20 13.28
CA ASP A 218 7.81 6.18 12.78
C ASP A 218 6.34 6.50 13.06
N ALA A 219 6.04 7.78 13.33
CA ALA A 219 4.68 8.23 13.58
C ALA A 219 3.84 8.24 12.29
N GLY A 220 2.58 7.86 12.39
CA GLY A 220 1.71 7.85 11.23
C GLY A 220 0.22 7.95 11.57
N VAL A 221 -0.55 8.44 10.63
CA VAL A 221 -2.00 8.64 10.73
C VAL A 221 -2.67 7.85 9.62
N PRO A 222 -3.56 6.89 9.95
CA PRO A 222 -4.28 6.14 8.95
C PRO A 222 -5.38 6.98 8.31
N ALA A 223 -5.46 6.96 6.98
CA ALA A 223 -6.63 7.38 6.24
C ALA A 223 -7.45 6.15 5.83
N LYS A 224 -8.75 6.20 6.04
CA LYS A 224 -9.64 5.06 5.76
C LYS A 224 -9.61 4.67 4.28
N THR A 225 -9.47 3.38 4.01
CA THR A 225 -9.57 2.86 2.64
C THR A 225 -11.02 2.94 2.15
N PRO A 226 -11.30 3.70 1.06
CA PRO A 226 -12.69 3.97 0.64
C PRO A 226 -13.41 2.79 -0.03
N TYR A 227 -12.67 1.76 -0.43
CA TYR A 227 -13.20 0.68 -1.25
C TYR A 227 -12.99 -0.70 -0.62
N PRO A 228 -14.00 -1.25 0.10
CA PRO A 228 -13.90 -2.60 0.70
C PRO A 228 -13.60 -3.72 -0.32
N GLY A 229 -14.14 -3.61 -1.54
CA GLY A 229 -13.93 -4.61 -2.61
C GLY A 229 -12.50 -4.69 -3.15
N GLN A 230 -11.64 -3.69 -2.91
CA GLN A 230 -10.23 -3.70 -3.34
C GLN A 230 -9.26 -4.25 -2.30
N TRP A 231 -9.76 -4.56 -1.11
CA TRP A 231 -8.95 -4.92 0.03
C TRP A 231 -7.93 -6.04 -0.26
N ALA A 232 -8.34 -7.09 -0.97
CA ALA A 232 -7.45 -8.18 -1.36
C ALA A 232 -6.34 -7.71 -2.33
N ALA A 233 -6.70 -6.87 -3.31
CA ALA A 233 -5.75 -6.40 -4.33
C ALA A 233 -4.67 -5.50 -3.75
N VAL A 234 -5.06 -4.52 -2.91
CA VAL A 234 -4.10 -3.59 -2.30
C VAL A 234 -3.16 -4.33 -1.34
N ARG A 235 -3.65 -5.34 -0.62
CA ARG A 235 -2.82 -6.16 0.27
C ARG A 235 -1.83 -7.06 -0.46
N CYS A 236 -2.21 -7.63 -1.59
CA CYS A 236 -1.26 -8.36 -2.45
C CYS A 236 -0.18 -7.41 -2.98
N ARG A 237 -0.54 -6.19 -3.37
CA ARG A 237 0.42 -5.17 -3.82
C ARG A 237 1.36 -4.76 -2.70
N GLU A 238 0.85 -4.51 -1.51
CA GLU A 238 1.70 -4.15 -0.36
C GLU A 238 2.63 -5.29 0.04
N TYR A 239 2.16 -6.54 0.02
CA TYR A 239 3.03 -7.70 0.22
C TYR A 239 4.22 -7.69 -0.74
N CYS A 240 3.99 -7.56 -2.05
CA CYS A 240 5.06 -7.51 -3.04
C CYS A 240 6.00 -6.31 -2.83
N SER A 241 5.45 -5.14 -2.48
CA SER A 241 6.24 -3.93 -2.21
C SER A 241 7.13 -4.11 -0.99
N ILE A 242 6.61 -4.65 0.11
CA ILE A 242 7.36 -4.91 1.34
C ILE A 242 8.45 -5.96 1.10
N MET A 243 8.12 -7.07 0.41
CA MET A 243 9.12 -8.08 0.06
C MET A 243 10.23 -7.52 -0.83
N GLY A 244 9.89 -6.64 -1.78
CA GLY A 244 10.88 -5.92 -2.60
C GLY A 244 11.82 -5.04 -1.77
N LEU A 245 11.30 -4.32 -0.78
CA LEU A 245 12.10 -3.51 0.14
C LEU A 245 13.02 -4.37 1.02
N MET A 246 12.51 -5.51 1.54
CA MET A 246 13.31 -6.45 2.33
C MET A 246 14.47 -7.03 1.51
N LEU A 247 14.21 -7.45 0.27
CA LEU A 247 15.23 -8.03 -0.62
C LEU A 247 16.30 -7.01 -1.04
N THR A 248 15.96 -5.72 -1.07
CA THR A 248 16.89 -4.63 -1.43
C THR A 248 17.55 -3.96 -0.23
N GLY A 249 17.30 -4.44 1.00
CA GLY A 249 17.85 -3.87 2.23
C GLY A 249 17.33 -2.47 2.58
N ARG A 250 16.14 -2.12 2.07
CA ARG A 250 15.50 -0.80 2.29
C ARG A 250 14.31 -0.87 3.25
N TRP A 251 14.12 -2.02 3.88
CA TRP A 251 13.05 -2.27 4.88
C TRP A 251 13.52 -2.00 6.30
#